data_d037284b6bd6687f084c572920eb2019
#
_entry.id   d037284b6bd6687f084c572920eb2019
#
_cell.length_a   1.000
_cell.length_b   1.000
_cell.length_c   1.000
_cell.angle_alpha   90.00
_cell.angle_beta   90.00
_cell.angle_gamma   90.00
#
_symmetry.space_group_name_H-M   'P 1'
#
loop_
_entity.id
_entity.type
_entity.pdbx_description
1 polymer ?
#
loop_
_entity_poly.entity_id
_entity_poly.type
_entity_poly.pdbx_seq_one_letter_code
_entity_poly.pdbx_strand_id
1 'polypeptide(L)'
;GETFPLVSIQGWVREMFDRATIRLETGGGMHSAGLADRGGLRWMYEDVGRHNAVDKAIGRGVLERIDFSRCCLVSSGRIAAEIAQKAVAAGVPVFASRSIPTTAAYEMAVERGLTLIGRIASDSPVVYTMRERVS
;
A
#
# COMPACT_ATOMS: atom_id res chain seq x y z
N GLY A 1 16.51 5.61 8.29
CA GLY A 1 15.27 4.91 8.28
C GLY A 1 15.38 3.54 7.63
N GLU A 2 14.31 2.78 7.71
CA GLU A 2 14.27 1.47 7.09
C GLU A 2 14.20 1.57 5.58
N THR A 3 14.84 0.62 4.91
CA THR A 3 14.66 0.41 3.49
C THR A 3 13.87 -0.88 3.25
N PHE A 4 13.14 -0.90 2.13
CA PHE A 4 12.32 -2.04 1.76
C PHE A 4 12.77 -2.57 0.41
N PRO A 5 13.17 -3.86 0.31
CA PRO A 5 13.51 -4.42 -0.99
C PRO A 5 12.27 -4.45 -1.90
N LEU A 6 12.43 -3.98 -3.13
CA LEU A 6 11.34 -3.97 -4.11
C LEU A 6 10.76 -5.38 -4.31
N VAL A 7 11.62 -6.37 -4.34
CA VAL A 7 11.22 -7.78 -4.48
C VAL A 7 10.30 -8.22 -3.34
N SER A 8 10.58 -7.75 -2.13
CA SER A 8 9.71 -8.05 -0.98
C SER A 8 8.34 -7.43 -1.13
N ILE A 9 8.29 -6.16 -1.55
CA ILE A 9 7.01 -5.46 -1.76
C ILE A 9 6.20 -6.18 -2.85
N GLN A 10 6.83 -6.59 -3.93
CA GLN A 10 6.17 -7.37 -4.98
C GLN A 10 5.61 -8.68 -4.45
N GLY A 11 6.35 -9.35 -3.58
CA GLY A 11 5.91 -10.58 -2.93
C GLY A 11 4.69 -10.38 -2.04
N TRP A 12 4.66 -9.28 -1.28
CA TRP A 12 3.52 -8.95 -0.41
C TRP A 12 2.25 -8.67 -1.22
N VAL A 13 2.40 -7.97 -2.34
CA VAL A 13 1.26 -7.70 -3.23
C VAL A 13 0.73 -9.00 -3.83
N ARG A 14 1.61 -9.89 -4.27
CA ARG A 14 1.19 -11.20 -4.77
C ARG A 14 0.43 -11.99 -3.71
N GLU A 15 0.96 -12.04 -2.49
CA GLU A 15 0.31 -12.73 -1.38
C GLU A 15 -1.06 -12.12 -1.07
N MET A 16 -1.15 -10.79 -1.10
CA MET A 16 -2.43 -10.10 -0.90
C MET A 16 -3.48 -10.56 -1.92
N PHE A 17 -3.12 -10.62 -3.19
CA PHE A 17 -4.05 -11.07 -4.23
C PHE A 17 -4.39 -12.55 -4.08
N ASP A 18 -3.46 -13.39 -3.65
CA ASP A 18 -3.73 -14.81 -3.40
C ASP A 18 -4.72 -15.01 -2.27
N ARG A 19 -4.72 -14.12 -1.28
CA ARG A 19 -5.66 -14.14 -0.16
C ARG A 19 -7.01 -13.50 -0.46
N ALA A 20 -7.15 -12.80 -1.59
CA ALA A 20 -8.33 -12.02 -1.94
C ALA A 20 -9.44 -12.91 -2.49
N THR A 21 -10.15 -13.64 -1.60
CA THR A 21 -11.16 -14.62 -1.96
C THR A 21 -12.49 -14.01 -2.40
N ILE A 22 -12.91 -12.91 -1.78
CA ILE A 22 -14.17 -12.24 -2.11
C ILE A 22 -14.16 -11.75 -3.55
N ARG A 23 -13.04 -11.20 -4.00
CA ARG A 23 -12.86 -10.74 -5.38
C ARG A 23 -13.09 -11.87 -6.37
N LEU A 24 -12.59 -13.07 -6.07
CA LEU A 24 -12.77 -14.24 -6.94
C LEU A 24 -14.23 -14.70 -6.96
N GLU A 25 -14.90 -14.70 -5.80
CA GLU A 25 -16.29 -15.13 -5.66
C GLU A 25 -17.26 -14.19 -6.38
N THR A 26 -16.97 -12.87 -6.37
CA THR A 26 -17.86 -11.86 -6.96
C THR A 26 -17.52 -11.53 -8.41
N GLY A 27 -16.44 -12.11 -8.97
CA GLY A 27 -16.03 -11.84 -10.34
C GLY A 27 -15.34 -10.48 -10.52
N GLY A 28 -14.96 -9.81 -9.43
CA GLY A 28 -14.32 -8.50 -9.46
C GLY A 28 -15.10 -7.46 -8.65
N GLY A 29 -14.77 -6.19 -8.86
CA GLY A 29 -15.46 -5.09 -8.17
C GLY A 29 -15.01 -4.85 -6.73
N MET A 30 -14.05 -5.63 -6.24
CA MET A 30 -13.50 -5.46 -4.90
C MET A 30 -12.09 -4.88 -4.98
N HIS A 31 -11.78 -4.03 -4.01
CA HIS A 31 -10.43 -3.53 -3.80
C HIS A 31 -9.80 -4.23 -2.61
N SER A 32 -8.48 -4.35 -2.63
CA SER A 32 -7.72 -4.95 -1.54
C SER A 32 -6.69 -3.96 -1.01
N ALA A 33 -6.46 -3.99 0.29
CA ALA A 33 -5.37 -3.25 0.91
C ALA A 33 -4.79 -4.09 2.05
N GLY A 34 -3.49 -4.00 2.22
CA GLY A 34 -2.79 -4.74 3.25
C GLY A 34 -1.69 -3.93 3.89
N LEU A 35 -1.23 -4.41 5.02
CA LEU A 35 -0.10 -3.83 5.73
C LEU A 35 0.97 -4.90 5.89
N ALA A 36 2.19 -4.55 5.54
CA ALA A 36 3.33 -5.44 5.60
C ALA A 36 4.49 -4.78 6.33
N ASP A 37 5.37 -5.58 6.86
CA ASP A 37 6.65 -5.17 7.41
C ASP A 37 7.71 -6.19 6.97
N ARG A 38 8.92 -6.11 7.50
CA ARG A 38 9.99 -7.04 7.13
C ARG A 38 9.67 -8.50 7.47
N GLY A 39 8.73 -8.73 8.37
CA GLY A 39 8.25 -10.07 8.69
C GLY A 39 7.24 -10.62 7.69
N GLY A 40 6.80 -9.80 6.75
CA GLY A 40 5.85 -10.20 5.70
C GLY A 40 4.55 -9.43 5.73
N LEU A 41 3.59 -9.89 4.96
CA LEU A 41 2.23 -9.33 4.96
C LEU A 41 1.57 -9.70 6.28
N ARG A 42 1.21 -8.67 7.07
CA ARG A 42 0.63 -8.85 8.40
C ARG A 42 -0.85 -9.17 8.32
N TRP A 43 -1.58 -8.43 7.49
CA TRP A 43 -3.00 -8.64 7.22
C TRP A 43 -3.38 -7.94 5.93
N MET A 44 -4.57 -8.31 5.43
CA MET A 44 -5.17 -7.64 4.29
C MET A 44 -6.68 -7.63 4.45
N TYR A 45 -7.32 -6.69 3.79
CA TYR A 45 -8.76 -6.53 3.79
C TYR A 45 -9.27 -6.24 2.39
N GLU A 46 -10.49 -6.71 2.12
CA GLU A 46 -11.19 -6.42 0.88
C GLU A 46 -12.39 -5.53 1.16
N ASP A 47 -12.70 -4.64 0.21
CA ASP A 47 -13.87 -3.77 0.29
C ASP A 47 -14.21 -3.29 -1.12
N VAL A 48 -15.49 -2.96 -1.37
CA VAL A 48 -15.90 -2.35 -2.64
C VAL A 48 -15.29 -0.96 -2.81
N GLY A 49 -14.97 -0.28 -1.71
CA GLY A 49 -14.33 1.03 -1.70
C GLY A 49 -12.84 0.93 -1.38
N ARG A 50 -11.99 1.47 -2.27
CA ARG A 50 -10.54 1.45 -2.04
C ARG A 50 -10.14 2.23 -0.79
N HIS A 51 -10.86 3.31 -0.47
CA HIS A 51 -10.65 4.07 0.77
C HIS A 51 -10.92 3.21 2.00
N ASN A 52 -12.03 2.47 1.96
CA ASN A 52 -12.43 1.62 3.08
C ASN A 52 -11.44 0.48 3.30
N ALA A 53 -10.93 -0.13 2.23
CA ALA A 53 -9.94 -1.19 2.34
C ALA A 53 -8.67 -0.68 3.04
N VAL A 54 -8.19 0.50 2.67
CA VAL A 54 -7.02 1.13 3.29
C VAL A 54 -7.32 1.47 4.76
N ASP A 55 -8.50 2.03 5.04
CA ASP A 55 -8.90 2.36 6.42
C ASP A 55 -8.91 1.13 7.33
N LYS A 56 -9.41 0.00 6.82
CA LYS A 56 -9.42 -1.25 7.58
C LYS A 56 -8.00 -1.73 7.89
N ALA A 57 -7.10 -1.67 6.91
CA ALA A 57 -5.72 -2.10 7.10
C ALA A 57 -5.00 -1.24 8.13
N ILE A 58 -5.14 0.08 8.05
CA ILE A 58 -4.57 1.03 9.01
C ILE A 58 -5.23 0.86 10.37
N GLY A 59 -6.56 0.76 10.41
CA GLY A 59 -7.31 0.62 11.65
C GLY A 59 -6.88 -0.61 12.45
N ARG A 60 -6.62 -1.73 11.77
CA ARG A 60 -6.09 -2.92 12.43
C ARG A 60 -4.73 -2.64 13.06
N GLY A 61 -3.87 -1.90 12.37
CA GLY A 61 -2.57 -1.50 12.89
C GLY A 61 -2.67 -0.66 14.15
N VAL A 62 -3.65 0.25 14.21
CA VAL A 62 -3.91 1.04 15.40
C VAL A 62 -4.32 0.14 16.57
N LEU A 63 -5.23 -0.80 16.33
CA LEU A 63 -5.69 -1.74 17.36
C LEU A 63 -4.57 -2.64 17.87
N GLU A 64 -3.69 -3.09 16.97
CA GLU A 64 -2.54 -3.94 17.30
C GLU A 64 -1.35 -3.15 17.84
N ARG A 65 -1.44 -1.82 17.89
CA ARG A 65 -0.40 -0.92 18.39
C ARG A 65 0.96 -1.12 17.70
N ILE A 66 0.93 -1.31 16.38
CA ILE A 66 2.16 -1.52 15.62
C ILE A 66 2.93 -0.22 15.41
N ASP A 67 4.21 -0.35 15.08
CA ASP A 67 5.04 0.77 14.66
C ASP A 67 4.91 0.98 13.15
N PHE A 68 4.05 1.92 12.75
CA PHE A 68 3.78 2.20 11.35
C PHE A 68 5.02 2.66 10.57
N SER A 69 6.03 3.23 11.25
CA SER A 69 7.25 3.67 10.58
C SER A 69 8.06 2.52 9.97
N ARG A 70 7.76 1.30 10.36
CA ARG A 70 8.39 0.07 9.86
C ARG A 70 7.55 -0.66 8.83
N CYS A 71 6.46 -0.07 8.41
CA CYS A 71 5.47 -0.74 7.58
C CYS A 71 5.41 -0.18 6.16
N CYS A 72 4.85 -1.01 5.28
CA CYS A 72 4.50 -0.66 3.93
C CYS A 72 3.01 -0.94 3.74
N LEU A 73 2.26 0.03 3.21
CA LEU A 73 0.90 -0.20 2.75
C LEU A 73 0.94 -0.71 1.32
N VAL A 74 0.12 -1.70 1.03
CA VAL A 74 -0.04 -2.24 -0.32
C VAL A 74 -1.52 -2.21 -0.69
N SER A 75 -1.83 -1.91 -1.94
CA SER A 75 -3.22 -1.85 -2.39
C SER A 75 -3.39 -2.24 -3.85
N SER A 76 -4.63 -2.52 -4.23
CA SER A 76 -5.01 -2.80 -5.61
C SER A 76 -5.43 -1.53 -6.35
N GLY A 77 -5.86 -0.49 -5.64
CA GLY A 77 -6.51 0.67 -6.20
C GLY A 77 -5.57 1.83 -6.50
N ARG A 78 -6.09 2.77 -7.29
CA ARG A 78 -5.41 4.02 -7.57
C ARG A 78 -5.16 4.80 -6.25
N ILE A 79 -4.02 5.43 -6.15
CA ILE A 79 -3.67 6.24 -4.98
C ILE A 79 -4.02 7.69 -5.27
N ALA A 80 -5.19 8.13 -4.78
CA ALA A 80 -5.59 9.53 -4.80
C ALA A 80 -4.97 10.26 -3.59
N ALA A 81 -5.03 11.59 -3.62
CA ALA A 81 -4.43 12.42 -2.55
C ALA A 81 -4.97 12.06 -1.16
N GLU A 82 -6.28 11.84 -1.03
CA GLU A 82 -6.88 11.49 0.25
C GLU A 82 -6.40 10.14 0.78
N ILE A 83 -6.16 9.17 -0.11
CA ILE A 83 -5.63 7.85 0.26
C ILE A 83 -4.17 7.99 0.70
N ALA A 84 -3.37 8.73 -0.05
CA ALA A 84 -1.98 9.00 0.33
C ALA A 84 -1.92 9.72 1.68
N GLN A 85 -2.83 10.65 1.95
CA GLN A 85 -2.93 11.35 3.24
C GLN A 85 -3.16 10.37 4.39
N LYS A 86 -3.93 9.31 4.19
CA LYS A 86 -4.14 8.29 5.22
C LYS A 86 -2.84 7.61 5.62
N ALA A 87 -1.98 7.29 4.66
CA ALA A 87 -0.67 6.71 4.91
C ALA A 87 0.23 7.68 5.68
N VAL A 88 0.26 8.94 5.25
CA VAL A 88 1.04 9.99 5.92
C VAL A 88 0.57 10.18 7.36
N ALA A 89 -0.74 10.28 7.57
CA ALA A 89 -1.32 10.48 8.90
C ALA A 89 -1.01 9.31 9.84
N ALA A 90 -0.99 8.09 9.33
CA ALA A 90 -0.64 6.90 10.11
C ALA A 90 0.87 6.79 10.38
N GLY A 91 1.71 7.46 9.60
CA GLY A 91 3.16 7.39 9.74
C GLY A 91 3.80 6.28 8.92
N VAL A 92 3.10 5.77 7.91
CA VAL A 92 3.64 4.74 7.02
C VAL A 92 4.56 5.39 5.98
N PRO A 93 5.81 4.94 5.84
CA PRO A 93 6.77 5.59 4.93
C PRO A 93 6.63 5.17 3.47
N VAL A 94 6.03 4.02 3.18
CA VAL A 94 5.94 3.48 1.82
C VAL A 94 4.53 3.01 1.51
N PHE A 95 4.01 3.43 0.37
CA PHE A 95 2.71 2.99 -0.14
C PHE A 95 2.88 2.49 -1.58
N ALA A 96 2.61 1.23 -1.79
CA ALA A 96 2.72 0.59 -3.09
C ALA A 96 1.36 0.12 -3.59
N SER A 97 1.10 0.30 -4.88
CA SER A 97 -0.16 -0.14 -5.49
C SER A 97 0.08 -0.85 -6.81
N ARG A 98 -0.83 -1.75 -7.14
CA ARG A 98 -0.90 -2.33 -8.48
C ARG A 98 -1.25 -1.27 -9.52
N SER A 99 -2.01 -0.25 -9.13
CA SER A 99 -2.39 0.86 -9.99
C SER A 99 -1.38 2.01 -9.90
N ILE A 100 -1.78 3.21 -10.25
CA ILE A 100 -0.92 4.39 -10.28
C ILE A 100 -1.44 5.47 -9.34
N PRO A 101 -0.57 6.39 -8.87
CA PRO A 101 -1.02 7.56 -8.12
C PRO A 101 -1.55 8.64 -9.05
N THR A 102 -2.42 9.49 -8.50
CA THR A 102 -2.83 10.73 -9.16
C THR A 102 -1.72 11.77 -9.04
N THR A 103 -1.77 12.80 -9.89
CA THR A 103 -0.82 13.92 -9.81
C THR A 103 -0.87 14.58 -8.42
N ALA A 104 -2.06 14.77 -7.87
CA ALA A 104 -2.21 15.36 -6.54
C ALA A 104 -1.58 14.50 -5.45
N ALA A 105 -1.70 13.18 -5.55
CA ALA A 105 -1.05 12.27 -4.61
C ALA A 105 0.47 12.34 -4.74
N TYR A 106 0.98 12.39 -5.97
CA TYR A 106 2.42 12.55 -6.21
C TYR A 106 2.96 13.82 -5.54
N GLU A 107 2.30 14.96 -5.78
CA GLU A 107 2.72 16.25 -5.21
C GLU A 107 2.72 16.21 -3.69
N MET A 108 1.68 15.64 -3.10
CA MET A 108 1.60 15.51 -1.64
C MET A 108 2.69 14.59 -1.09
N ALA A 109 2.97 13.50 -1.80
CA ALA A 109 4.00 12.55 -1.37
C ALA A 109 5.39 13.20 -1.37
N VAL A 110 5.70 14.03 -2.37
CA VAL A 110 6.95 14.80 -2.41
C VAL A 110 7.03 15.73 -1.21
N GLU A 111 5.96 16.46 -0.94
CA GLU A 111 5.92 17.44 0.15
C GLU A 111 6.00 16.77 1.53
N ARG A 112 5.32 15.63 1.72
CA ARG A 112 5.21 14.98 3.03
C ARG A 112 6.21 13.86 3.23
N GLY A 113 7.03 13.55 2.24
CA GLY A 113 8.07 12.53 2.37
C GLY A 113 7.55 11.08 2.33
N LEU A 114 6.46 10.83 1.62
CA LEU A 114 5.93 9.48 1.43
C LEU A 114 6.52 8.86 0.17
N THR A 115 6.99 7.62 0.26
CA THR A 115 7.42 6.87 -0.92
C THR A 115 6.20 6.24 -1.60
N LEU A 116 5.95 6.64 -2.85
CA LEU A 116 4.87 6.05 -3.68
C LEU A 116 5.46 5.13 -4.74
N ILE A 117 4.88 3.95 -4.85
CA ILE A 117 5.23 2.99 -5.88
C ILE A 117 3.96 2.59 -6.62
N GLY A 118 3.98 2.74 -7.94
CA GLY A 118 2.88 2.29 -8.79
C GLY A 118 3.26 1.06 -9.60
N ARG A 119 2.27 0.38 -10.15
CA ARG A 119 2.44 -0.79 -11.00
C ARG A 119 3.32 -1.87 -10.37
N ILE A 120 3.17 -2.04 -9.08
CA ILE A 120 4.08 -2.91 -8.31
C ILE A 120 4.05 -4.37 -8.76
N ALA A 121 2.93 -4.84 -9.31
CA ALA A 121 2.79 -6.22 -9.78
C ALA A 121 3.20 -6.39 -11.24
N SER A 122 3.60 -5.32 -11.93
CA SER A 122 4.00 -5.38 -13.34
C SER A 122 5.49 -5.66 -13.48
N ASP A 123 5.92 -5.86 -14.73
CA ASP A 123 7.35 -6.00 -15.07
C ASP A 123 8.12 -4.69 -14.92
N SER A 124 7.41 -3.57 -14.85
CA SER A 124 8.00 -2.23 -14.81
C SER A 124 7.40 -1.40 -13.68
N PRO A 125 7.64 -1.78 -12.41
CA PRO A 125 7.18 -0.96 -11.28
C PRO A 125 7.87 0.39 -11.30
N VAL A 126 7.15 1.43 -10.87
CA VAL A 126 7.66 2.80 -10.87
C VAL A 126 7.70 3.31 -9.43
N VAL A 127 8.89 3.68 -8.97
CA VAL A 127 9.07 4.37 -7.70
C VAL A 127 9.02 5.87 -8.01
N TYR A 128 7.92 6.51 -7.64
CA TYR A 128 7.67 7.91 -8.00
C TYR A 128 8.39 8.90 -7.09
N THR A 129 8.52 8.59 -5.83
CA THR A 129 9.02 9.52 -4.81
C THR A 129 9.90 8.80 -3.80
N MET A 130 10.84 9.55 -3.18
CA MET A 130 11.65 9.04 -2.06
C MET A 130 12.27 7.66 -2.32
N ARG A 131 12.98 7.54 -3.46
CA ARG A 131 13.55 6.27 -3.93
C ARG A 131 14.50 5.61 -2.93
N GLU A 132 15.10 6.39 -2.07
CA GLU A 132 16.09 5.92 -1.10
C GLU A 132 15.53 4.90 -0.10
N ARG A 133 14.21 4.82 0.04
CA ARG A 133 13.59 3.81 0.92
C ARG A 133 13.40 2.45 0.26
N VAL A 134 13.70 2.35 -1.05
CA VAL A 134 13.50 1.13 -1.81
C VAL A 134 14.85 0.61 -2.27
N SER A 135 15.11 -0.66 -2.02
CA SER A 135 16.38 -1.30 -2.39
C SER A 135 16.22 -2.49 -3.34
#